data_667c2922e1c7b429364985329bff471f
#
_entry.id   667c2922e1c7b429364985329bff471f
#
_cell.length_a   1.000
_cell.length_b   1.000
_cell.length_c   1.000
_cell.angle_alpha   90.00
_cell.angle_beta   90.00
_cell.angle_gamma   90.00
#
_symmetry.space_group_name_H-M   'P 1'
#
loop_
_entity.id
_entity.type
_entity.pdbx_description
1 polymer ?
#
loop_
_entity_poly.entity_id
_entity_poly.type
_entity_poly.pdbx_seq_one_letter_code
_entity_poly.pdbx_strand_id
1 'polypeptide(L)'
;LYAPFHQHFIVARLDLDVDGAANTVYATDSAAAVAGDPDDPYGLGLVVRSTPLRTEQEGKQVNDWGTQRGWKVVNNNVPNGLGTPVGYKLVPSASFPPLLDPASPAYQRAEVIGHTLWVTPYREDERWPCGDFPVQSEHDSGLAAWTRADRPIEDTDVVLWYVFGIHHITRPEDWPVMPSDIVSFWLKPFGFFDRNPALDVPPSHPG
;
A
#
# COMPACT_ATOMS: atom_id res chain seq x y z
N LEU A 1 -34.47 13.55 7.30
CA LEU A 1 -33.50 12.46 7.15
C LEU A 1 -32.10 13.04 7.17
N TYR A 2 -31.29 12.47 7.94
CA TYR A 2 -29.96 12.96 8.20
C TYR A 2 -28.97 11.87 7.84
N ALA A 3 -27.93 12.22 7.10
CA ALA A 3 -26.91 11.27 6.70
C ALA A 3 -26.04 10.90 7.92
N PRO A 4 -25.96 9.63 8.33
CA PRO A 4 -25.11 9.24 9.45
C PRO A 4 -23.64 9.43 9.10
N PHE A 5 -22.79 9.57 10.12
CA PHE A 5 -21.36 9.50 9.94
C PHE A 5 -20.97 8.11 9.46
N HIS A 6 -20.09 8.05 8.48
CA HIS A 6 -19.71 6.78 7.87
C HIS A 6 -18.31 6.84 7.24
N GLN A 7 -17.79 5.67 6.89
CA GLN A 7 -16.52 5.51 6.22
C GLN A 7 -16.74 4.77 4.90
N HIS A 8 -16.00 5.17 3.87
CA HIS A 8 -15.90 4.45 2.61
C HIS A 8 -14.54 3.81 2.52
N PHE A 9 -14.49 2.53 2.22
CA PHE A 9 -13.25 1.81 1.96
C PHE A 9 -13.25 1.32 0.52
N ILE A 10 -12.15 1.57 -0.15
CA ILE A 10 -11.87 1.15 -1.52
C ILE A 10 -10.64 0.26 -1.48
N VAL A 11 -10.67 -0.84 -2.21
CA VAL A 11 -9.52 -1.74 -2.32
C VAL A 11 -9.03 -1.74 -3.76
N ALA A 12 -7.80 -1.29 -3.97
CA ALA A 12 -7.11 -1.44 -5.24
C ALA A 12 -6.39 -2.79 -5.27
N ARG A 13 -6.72 -3.65 -6.24
CA ARG A 13 -5.96 -4.85 -6.55
C ARG A 13 -4.89 -4.49 -7.57
N LEU A 14 -3.64 -4.60 -7.19
CA LEU A 14 -2.48 -4.27 -8.01
C LEU A 14 -1.70 -5.56 -8.29
N ASP A 15 -1.81 -6.02 -9.49
CA ASP A 15 -1.11 -7.17 -10.06
C ASP A 15 0.03 -6.62 -10.90
N LEU A 16 1.26 -6.72 -10.41
CA LEU A 16 2.41 -6.02 -10.95
C LEU A 16 3.51 -7.02 -11.31
N ASP A 17 3.68 -7.26 -12.61
CA ASP A 17 4.83 -7.98 -13.15
C ASP A 17 5.99 -7.02 -13.39
N VAL A 18 6.79 -6.79 -12.36
CA VAL A 18 7.96 -5.91 -12.46
C VAL A 18 9.11 -6.68 -13.10
N ASP A 19 9.23 -6.53 -14.42
CA ASP A 19 10.26 -7.20 -15.23
C ASP A 19 10.30 -8.73 -14.98
N GLY A 20 9.11 -9.33 -14.93
CA GLY A 20 8.86 -10.73 -14.65
C GLY A 20 8.13 -10.96 -13.32
N ALA A 21 7.69 -12.19 -13.10
CA ALA A 21 6.81 -12.57 -11.99
C ALA A 21 7.50 -12.69 -10.62
N ALA A 22 8.84 -12.80 -10.56
CA ALA A 22 9.57 -12.96 -9.30
C ALA A 22 9.77 -11.60 -8.60
N ASN A 23 8.76 -11.17 -7.84
CA ASN A 23 8.77 -9.88 -7.17
C ASN A 23 8.76 -10.01 -5.64
N THR A 24 9.28 -9.00 -4.96
CA THR A 24 9.28 -8.91 -3.50
C THR A 24 8.74 -7.56 -3.06
N VAL A 25 7.88 -7.57 -2.05
CA VAL A 25 7.35 -6.34 -1.45
C VAL A 25 8.17 -5.96 -0.22
N TYR A 26 8.53 -4.68 -0.12
CA TYR A 26 9.23 -4.12 1.03
C TYR A 26 8.35 -3.06 1.70
N ALA A 27 8.27 -3.11 3.02
CA ALA A 27 7.82 -1.96 3.81
C ALA A 27 8.99 -0.97 3.93
N THR A 28 8.71 0.32 3.76
CA THR A 28 9.71 1.39 3.86
C THR A 28 9.30 2.38 4.93
N ASP A 29 10.12 2.50 5.95
CA ASP A 29 9.91 3.38 7.10
C ASP A 29 11.01 4.43 7.17
N SER A 30 10.63 5.68 7.42
CA SER A 30 11.56 6.79 7.63
C SER A 30 11.83 6.98 9.12
N ALA A 31 13.07 7.30 9.47
CA ALA A 31 13.45 7.59 10.84
C ALA A 31 14.46 8.74 10.85
N ALA A 32 14.59 9.43 11.98
CA ALA A 32 15.68 10.36 12.19
C ALA A 32 17.03 9.61 12.23
N ALA A 33 18.07 10.19 11.67
CA ALA A 33 19.43 9.72 11.88
C ALA A 33 19.83 9.86 13.35
N VAL A 34 20.73 8.99 13.80
CA VAL A 34 21.22 9.04 15.19
C VAL A 34 22.44 9.95 15.24
N ALA A 35 22.46 10.93 16.15
CA ALA A 35 23.62 11.78 16.37
C ALA A 35 24.86 10.97 16.76
N GLY A 36 26.00 11.28 16.18
CA GLY A 36 27.25 10.56 16.39
C GLY A 36 27.58 9.53 15.28
N ASP A 37 26.71 9.36 14.28
CA ASP A 37 27.07 8.66 13.05
C ASP A 37 28.21 9.40 12.34
N PRO A 38 29.28 8.73 11.85
CA PRO A 38 30.36 9.39 11.11
C PRO A 38 29.91 10.21 9.93
N ASP A 39 28.83 9.81 9.24
CA ASP A 39 28.25 10.49 8.09
C ASP A 39 27.25 11.57 8.48
N ASP A 40 26.73 11.54 9.72
CA ASP A 40 25.82 12.54 10.27
C ASP A 40 26.06 12.77 11.77
N PRO A 41 27.17 13.45 12.12
CA PRO A 41 27.58 13.60 13.52
C PRO A 41 26.58 14.39 14.38
N TYR A 42 25.70 15.17 13.75
CA TYR A 42 24.71 16.00 14.44
C TYR A 42 23.30 15.41 14.44
N GLY A 43 23.06 14.30 13.74
CA GLY A 43 21.74 13.67 13.62
C GLY A 43 20.71 14.57 12.94
N LEU A 44 21.11 15.28 11.90
CA LEU A 44 20.24 16.19 11.13
C LEU A 44 19.55 15.50 9.95
N GLY A 45 20.01 14.31 9.62
CA GLY A 45 19.53 13.55 8.47
C GLY A 45 18.26 12.74 8.76
N LEU A 46 17.75 12.19 7.68
CA LEU A 46 16.65 11.23 7.68
C LEU A 46 17.14 9.97 6.99
N VAL A 47 16.88 8.82 7.60
CA VAL A 47 17.20 7.50 7.05
C VAL A 47 15.93 6.76 6.67
N VAL A 48 16.02 5.94 5.62
CA VAL A 48 14.93 5.07 5.19
C VAL A 48 15.34 3.62 5.39
N ARG A 49 14.52 2.89 6.14
CA ARG A 49 14.68 1.44 6.34
C ARG A 49 13.73 0.71 5.42
N SER A 50 14.22 -0.34 4.75
CA SER A 50 13.42 -1.20 3.88
C SER A 50 13.45 -2.61 4.44
N THR A 51 12.29 -3.17 4.75
CA THR A 51 12.12 -4.50 5.32
C THR A 51 11.34 -5.36 4.33
N PRO A 52 11.90 -6.48 3.83
CA PRO A 52 11.16 -7.37 2.96
C PRO A 52 10.01 -8.04 3.71
N LEU A 53 8.89 -8.22 3.02
CA LEU A 53 7.73 -8.98 3.49
C LEU A 53 7.83 -10.38 2.87
N ARG A 54 7.97 -11.41 3.69
CA ARG A 54 8.29 -12.76 3.23
C ARG A 54 7.10 -13.69 3.20
N THR A 55 6.12 -13.43 4.07
CA THR A 55 4.91 -14.25 4.17
C THR A 55 3.66 -13.39 4.15
N GLU A 56 2.51 -14.00 3.89
CA GLU A 56 1.23 -13.29 3.90
C GLU A 56 0.93 -12.64 5.26
N GLN A 57 1.40 -13.21 6.37
CA GLN A 57 1.22 -12.58 7.68
C GLN A 57 2.07 -11.31 7.81
N GLU A 58 3.30 -11.33 7.30
CA GLU A 58 4.13 -10.12 7.20
C GLU A 58 3.57 -9.13 6.19
N GLY A 59 2.86 -9.61 5.16
CA GLY A 59 2.15 -8.82 4.15
C GLY A 59 0.93 -8.06 4.64
N LYS A 60 0.45 -8.35 5.86
CA LYS A 60 -0.64 -7.60 6.52
C LYS A 60 -0.08 -6.35 7.18
N GLN A 61 -0.18 -5.24 6.52
CA GLN A 61 0.45 -4.00 6.94
C GLN A 61 -0.59 -2.93 7.29
N VAL A 62 -0.30 -2.13 8.30
CA VAL A 62 -1.04 -0.92 8.63
C VAL A 62 -0.22 0.32 8.28
N ASN A 63 -0.89 1.42 7.99
CA ASN A 63 -0.22 2.69 7.81
C ASN A 63 0.43 3.16 9.12
N ASP A 64 1.60 3.78 9.00
CA ASP A 64 2.30 4.40 10.12
C ASP A 64 2.69 5.84 9.74
N TRP A 65 1.97 6.80 10.29
CA TRP A 65 2.21 8.21 10.05
C TRP A 65 3.51 8.71 10.70
N GLY A 66 3.94 8.08 11.78
CA GLY A 66 5.16 8.43 12.51
C GLY A 66 6.41 8.16 11.67
N THR A 67 6.40 7.10 10.89
CA THR A 67 7.51 6.70 10.02
C THR A 67 7.26 7.05 8.54
N GLN A 68 6.11 7.63 8.20
CA GLN A 68 5.68 7.85 6.81
C GLN A 68 5.76 6.58 5.98
N ARG A 69 5.27 5.46 6.55
CA ARG A 69 5.33 4.14 5.91
C ARG A 69 4.79 4.15 4.48
N GLY A 70 5.54 3.55 3.59
CA GLY A 70 5.16 3.24 2.23
C GLY A 70 5.63 1.84 1.87
N TRP A 71 5.36 1.41 0.65
CA TRP A 71 5.76 0.08 0.20
C TRP A 71 6.43 0.16 -1.17
N LYS A 72 7.32 -0.80 -1.44
CA LYS A 72 7.91 -0.99 -2.77
C LYS A 72 7.65 -2.41 -3.22
N VAL A 73 7.30 -2.59 -4.48
CA VAL A 73 7.35 -3.88 -5.16
C VAL A 73 8.50 -3.83 -6.14
N VAL A 74 9.44 -4.75 -6.04
CA VAL A 74 10.67 -4.74 -6.83
C VAL A 74 10.99 -6.13 -7.34
N ASN A 75 11.72 -6.19 -8.45
CA ASN A 75 12.39 -7.41 -8.89
C ASN A 75 13.86 -7.38 -8.42
N ASN A 76 14.18 -8.17 -7.42
CA ASN A 76 15.55 -8.25 -6.85
C ASN A 76 16.58 -8.81 -7.84
N ASN A 77 16.11 -9.50 -8.88
CA ASN A 77 16.97 -10.12 -9.90
C ASN A 77 17.35 -9.16 -11.03
N VAL A 78 16.74 -7.99 -11.07
CA VAL A 78 16.95 -6.97 -12.11
C VAL A 78 17.37 -5.64 -11.48
N PRO A 79 18.66 -5.49 -11.15
CA PRO A 79 19.20 -4.21 -10.69
C PRO A 79 19.49 -3.27 -11.87
N ASN A 80 19.42 -1.97 -11.63
CA ASN A 80 19.92 -0.95 -12.53
C ASN A 80 21.46 -0.82 -12.45
N GLY A 81 22.07 0.09 -13.22
CA GLY A 81 23.53 0.31 -13.22
C GLY A 81 24.10 0.79 -11.87
N LEU A 82 23.27 1.25 -10.94
CA LEU A 82 23.66 1.60 -9.57
C LEU A 82 23.48 0.44 -8.57
N GLY A 83 23.05 -0.74 -9.03
CA GLY A 83 22.75 -1.88 -8.18
C GLY A 83 21.40 -1.80 -7.44
N THR A 84 20.53 -0.85 -7.82
CA THR A 84 19.20 -0.71 -7.23
C THR A 84 18.18 -1.57 -7.98
N PRO A 85 17.44 -2.48 -7.32
CA PRO A 85 16.38 -3.24 -7.96
C PRO A 85 15.31 -2.34 -8.57
N VAL A 86 14.85 -2.68 -9.78
CA VAL A 86 13.77 -1.96 -10.45
C VAL A 86 12.42 -2.29 -9.82
N GLY A 87 11.50 -1.32 -9.82
CA GLY A 87 10.18 -1.53 -9.25
C GLY A 87 9.29 -0.32 -9.21
N TYR A 88 8.27 -0.41 -8.38
CA TYR A 88 7.35 0.69 -8.12
C TYR A 88 7.21 0.93 -6.62
N LYS A 89 7.15 2.21 -6.24
CA LYS A 89 6.86 2.62 -4.87
C LYS A 89 5.39 3.00 -4.76
N LEU A 90 4.65 2.27 -3.92
CA LEU A 90 3.32 2.63 -3.50
C LEU A 90 3.43 3.66 -2.36
N VAL A 91 2.92 4.87 -2.63
CA VAL A 91 2.88 5.96 -1.66
C VAL A 91 1.43 6.12 -1.22
N PRO A 92 1.12 5.80 0.06
CA PRO A 92 -0.22 5.96 0.58
C PRO A 92 -0.62 7.45 0.62
N SER A 93 -1.92 7.67 0.54
CA SER A 93 -2.55 8.96 0.75
C SER A 93 -3.49 8.86 1.97
N ALA A 94 -4.70 9.42 1.87
CA ALA A 94 -5.68 9.34 2.95
C ALA A 94 -5.97 7.86 3.33
N SER A 95 -5.54 7.49 4.51
CA SER A 95 -5.74 6.16 5.09
C SER A 95 -6.08 6.34 6.56
N PHE A 96 -7.02 5.56 7.06
CA PHE A 96 -7.49 5.62 8.44
C PHE A 96 -7.91 4.22 8.89
N PRO A 97 -7.90 3.94 10.19
CA PRO A 97 -8.38 2.67 10.70
C PRO A 97 -9.92 2.60 10.58
N PRO A 98 -10.49 1.39 10.47
CA PRO A 98 -11.92 1.22 10.57
C PRO A 98 -12.41 1.59 11.97
N LEU A 99 -13.44 2.43 12.03
CA LEU A 99 -14.13 2.83 13.26
C LEU A 99 -15.41 2.01 13.45
N LEU A 100 -15.27 0.69 13.36
CA LEU A 100 -16.31 -0.30 13.57
C LEU A 100 -15.91 -1.22 14.71
N ASP A 101 -16.89 -1.69 15.48
CA ASP A 101 -16.65 -2.76 16.43
C ASP A 101 -16.21 -4.03 15.68
N PRO A 102 -15.04 -4.60 15.99
CA PRO A 102 -14.57 -5.83 15.36
C PRO A 102 -15.54 -7.02 15.50
N ALA A 103 -16.38 -7.03 16.53
CA ALA A 103 -17.41 -8.05 16.72
C ALA A 103 -18.66 -7.80 15.88
N SER A 104 -18.76 -6.64 15.20
CA SER A 104 -19.93 -6.35 14.36
C SER A 104 -19.97 -7.24 13.10
N PRO A 105 -21.15 -7.71 12.67
CA PRO A 105 -21.27 -8.47 11.44
C PRO A 105 -20.78 -7.72 10.20
N ALA A 106 -20.81 -6.39 10.22
CA ALA A 106 -20.33 -5.55 9.13
C ALA A 106 -18.80 -5.62 9.02
N TYR A 107 -18.07 -5.53 10.15
CA TYR A 107 -16.62 -5.66 10.18
C TYR A 107 -16.20 -7.07 9.77
N GLN A 108 -16.83 -8.10 10.34
CA GLN A 108 -16.51 -9.50 10.06
C GLN A 108 -16.66 -9.86 8.57
N ARG A 109 -17.64 -9.28 7.86
CA ARG A 109 -17.80 -9.46 6.42
C ARG A 109 -16.77 -8.69 5.59
N ALA A 110 -16.22 -7.62 6.12
CA ALA A 110 -15.28 -6.73 5.46
C ALA A 110 -13.94 -6.63 6.22
N GLU A 111 -13.48 -7.73 6.83
CA GLU A 111 -12.27 -7.77 7.67
C GLU A 111 -11.02 -7.26 6.95
N VAL A 112 -11.03 -7.26 5.61
CA VAL A 112 -9.99 -6.65 4.76
C VAL A 112 -9.68 -5.20 5.16
N ILE A 113 -10.65 -4.43 5.65
CA ILE A 113 -10.46 -3.03 6.03
C ILE A 113 -9.56 -2.84 7.26
N GLY A 114 -9.28 -3.90 7.99
CA GLY A 114 -8.43 -3.87 9.19
C GLY A 114 -6.94 -3.60 8.90
N HIS A 115 -6.51 -3.72 7.65
CA HIS A 115 -5.14 -3.45 7.24
C HIS A 115 -5.10 -2.53 6.02
N THR A 116 -4.08 -1.68 5.94
CA THR A 116 -3.91 -0.75 4.81
C THR A 116 -3.37 -1.45 3.57
N LEU A 117 -2.55 -2.47 3.78
CA LEU A 117 -2.03 -3.31 2.69
C LEU A 117 -2.15 -4.79 3.08
N TRP A 118 -2.50 -5.60 2.09
CA TRP A 118 -2.36 -7.03 2.11
C TRP A 118 -1.52 -7.43 0.91
N VAL A 119 -0.70 -8.45 1.06
CA VAL A 119 0.08 -9.03 -0.03
C VAL A 119 -0.18 -10.53 -0.08
N THR A 120 -0.55 -11.02 -1.26
CA THR A 120 -0.78 -12.45 -1.50
C THR A 120 0.03 -12.91 -2.71
N PRO A 121 0.41 -14.19 -2.82
CA PRO A 121 0.82 -14.71 -4.10
C PRO A 121 -0.36 -14.64 -5.08
N TYR A 122 -0.07 -14.50 -6.37
CA TYR A 122 -1.10 -14.49 -7.40
C TYR A 122 -1.86 -15.82 -7.44
N ARG A 123 -3.20 -15.71 -7.51
CA ARG A 123 -4.10 -16.82 -7.74
C ARG A 123 -5.25 -16.36 -8.62
N GLU A 124 -5.57 -17.11 -9.64
CA GLU A 124 -6.63 -16.77 -10.58
C GLU A 124 -8.03 -16.71 -9.93
N ASP A 125 -8.23 -17.52 -8.91
CA ASP A 125 -9.48 -17.63 -8.15
C ASP A 125 -9.59 -16.62 -6.99
N GLU A 126 -8.52 -15.92 -6.63
CA GLU A 126 -8.50 -14.88 -5.59
C GLU A 126 -8.73 -13.49 -6.21
N ARG A 127 -9.98 -13.14 -6.52
CA ARG A 127 -10.32 -11.92 -7.28
C ARG A 127 -10.88 -10.79 -6.45
N TRP A 128 -11.63 -11.12 -5.39
CA TRP A 128 -12.40 -10.15 -4.64
C TRP A 128 -11.98 -10.12 -3.18
N PRO A 129 -11.62 -8.93 -2.62
CA PRO A 129 -11.02 -8.84 -1.29
C PRO A 129 -11.91 -9.36 -0.15
N CYS A 130 -13.23 -9.31 -0.33
CA CYS A 130 -14.21 -9.87 0.62
C CYS A 130 -14.79 -11.22 0.16
N GLY A 131 -14.19 -11.88 -0.87
CA GLY A 131 -14.72 -13.09 -1.49
C GLY A 131 -15.81 -12.79 -2.52
N ASP A 132 -16.26 -13.85 -3.22
CA ASP A 132 -17.23 -13.74 -4.32
C ASP A 132 -18.63 -13.28 -3.86
N PHE A 133 -19.01 -13.59 -2.62
CA PHE A 133 -20.33 -13.32 -2.08
C PHE A 133 -20.25 -12.54 -0.76
N PRO A 134 -19.84 -11.27 -0.77
CA PRO A 134 -19.63 -10.49 0.47
C PRO A 134 -20.92 -10.19 1.24
N VAL A 135 -22.06 -10.14 0.53
CA VAL A 135 -23.39 -10.01 1.14
C VAL A 135 -23.84 -11.37 1.63
N GLN A 136 -24.10 -11.50 2.93
CA GLN A 136 -24.43 -12.77 3.61
C GLN A 136 -23.25 -13.77 3.66
N SER A 137 -22.01 -13.27 3.62
CA SER A 137 -20.82 -14.12 3.81
C SER A 137 -20.80 -14.76 5.21
N GLU A 138 -20.38 -16.01 5.28
CA GLU A 138 -20.12 -16.74 6.53
C GLU A 138 -18.66 -16.59 7.02
N HIS A 139 -17.91 -15.60 6.53
CA HIS A 139 -16.57 -15.21 6.96
C HIS A 139 -15.41 -16.14 6.53
N ASP A 140 -15.64 -17.08 5.62
CA ASP A 140 -14.63 -18.03 5.14
C ASP A 140 -14.12 -17.75 3.72
N SER A 141 -14.16 -16.50 3.30
CA SER A 141 -13.72 -16.07 1.97
C SER A 141 -12.99 -14.72 2.01
N GLY A 142 -12.31 -14.40 0.92
CA GLY A 142 -11.56 -13.15 0.79
C GLY A 142 -10.21 -13.17 1.50
N LEU A 143 -9.57 -12.02 1.53
CA LEU A 143 -8.19 -11.85 1.99
C LEU A 143 -7.94 -12.38 3.39
N ALA A 144 -8.85 -12.12 4.32
CA ALA A 144 -8.71 -12.59 5.69
C ALA A 144 -8.68 -14.12 5.80
N ALA A 145 -9.45 -14.81 4.94
CA ALA A 145 -9.46 -16.25 4.89
C ALA A 145 -8.23 -16.81 4.16
N TRP A 146 -7.90 -16.30 2.98
CA TRP A 146 -6.80 -16.78 2.15
C TRP A 146 -5.45 -16.68 2.86
N THR A 147 -5.20 -15.53 3.50
CA THR A 147 -3.92 -15.27 4.17
C THR A 147 -3.71 -16.04 5.48
N ARG A 148 -4.70 -16.85 5.93
CA ARG A 148 -4.50 -17.79 7.03
C ARG A 148 -3.50 -18.91 6.68
N ALA A 149 -3.31 -19.17 5.39
CA ALA A 149 -2.36 -20.16 4.90
C ALA A 149 -0.90 -19.72 5.07
N ASP A 150 -0.66 -18.43 5.28
CA ASP A 150 0.67 -17.82 5.46
C ASP A 150 1.67 -18.23 4.38
N ARG A 151 1.25 -18.14 3.13
CA ARG A 151 2.04 -18.52 1.95
C ARG A 151 3.24 -17.60 1.79
N PRO A 152 4.36 -18.06 1.18
CA PRO A 152 5.51 -17.22 0.87
C PRO A 152 5.14 -16.19 -0.22
N ILE A 153 5.67 -14.95 -0.05
CA ILE A 153 5.50 -13.83 -0.97
C ILE A 153 6.83 -13.13 -1.33
N GLU A 154 7.96 -13.74 -1.03
CA GLU A 154 9.29 -13.27 -1.43
C GLU A 154 9.67 -13.93 -2.76
N ASP A 155 10.19 -13.14 -3.71
CA ASP A 155 10.55 -13.58 -5.08
C ASP A 155 9.44 -14.42 -5.76
N THR A 156 8.22 -13.94 -5.67
CA THR A 156 7.01 -14.65 -6.08
C THR A 156 6.15 -13.72 -6.94
N ASP A 157 5.31 -14.30 -7.78
CA ASP A 157 4.23 -13.57 -8.45
C ASP A 157 3.23 -13.10 -7.39
N VAL A 158 3.16 -11.77 -7.15
CA VAL A 158 2.45 -11.19 -6.01
C VAL A 158 1.39 -10.19 -6.43
N VAL A 159 0.32 -10.16 -5.66
CA VAL A 159 -0.74 -9.16 -5.75
C VAL A 159 -0.76 -8.32 -4.49
N LEU A 160 -0.72 -6.99 -4.67
CA LEU A 160 -0.91 -6.02 -3.60
C LEU A 160 -2.37 -5.58 -3.55
N TRP A 161 -2.95 -5.61 -2.37
CA TRP A 161 -4.32 -5.15 -2.10
C TRP A 161 -4.23 -3.93 -1.20
N TYR A 162 -4.33 -2.74 -1.79
CA TYR A 162 -4.20 -1.49 -1.06
C TYR A 162 -5.57 -0.94 -0.68
N VAL A 163 -5.77 -0.75 0.63
CA VAL A 163 -7.02 -0.26 1.22
C VAL A 163 -6.88 1.22 1.56
N PHE A 164 -7.76 2.03 0.99
CA PHE A 164 -7.81 3.47 1.22
C PHE A 164 -9.27 3.95 1.19
N GLY A 165 -9.52 5.22 1.49
CA GLY A 165 -10.91 5.68 1.45
C GLY A 165 -11.15 7.04 2.06
N ILE A 166 -12.38 7.26 2.54
CA ILE A 166 -12.89 8.52 3.06
C ILE A 166 -13.50 8.30 4.43
N HIS A 167 -13.15 9.18 5.37
CA HIS A 167 -13.82 9.31 6.64
C HIS A 167 -14.82 10.47 6.55
N HIS A 168 -16.09 10.14 6.46
CA HIS A 168 -17.13 11.11 6.13
C HIS A 168 -17.90 11.53 7.38
N ILE A 169 -17.57 12.69 7.91
CA ILE A 169 -18.29 13.36 8.98
C ILE A 169 -19.16 14.43 8.33
N THR A 170 -20.43 14.09 8.13
CA THR A 170 -21.37 14.95 7.41
C THR A 170 -21.74 16.21 8.19
N ARG A 171 -21.82 17.34 7.51
CA ARG A 171 -22.26 18.64 8.03
C ARG A 171 -23.71 18.91 7.61
N PRO A 172 -24.42 19.87 8.24
CA PRO A 172 -25.74 20.29 7.78
C PRO A 172 -25.78 20.70 6.29
N GLU A 173 -24.69 21.31 5.79
CA GLU A 173 -24.55 21.76 4.41
C GLU A 173 -24.41 20.62 3.41
N ASP A 174 -24.10 19.42 3.88
CA ASP A 174 -23.97 18.20 3.06
C ASP A 174 -25.34 17.53 2.81
N TRP A 175 -26.43 18.21 3.14
CA TRP A 175 -27.79 17.78 2.92
C TRP A 175 -28.52 18.71 1.91
N PRO A 176 -29.31 18.22 0.95
CA PRO A 176 -29.67 16.79 0.71
C PRO A 176 -28.67 16.05 -0.17
N VAL A 177 -27.64 16.72 -0.67
CA VAL A 177 -26.61 16.14 -1.55
C VAL A 177 -25.26 16.37 -0.93
N MET A 178 -24.50 15.28 -0.76
CA MET A 178 -23.14 15.33 -0.27
C MET A 178 -22.17 15.81 -1.36
N PRO A 179 -21.12 16.58 -1.02
CA PRO A 179 -20.08 16.96 -1.97
C PRO A 179 -19.31 15.75 -2.47
N SER A 180 -18.62 15.90 -3.60
CA SER A 180 -17.68 14.91 -4.10
C SER A 180 -16.39 14.97 -3.29
N ASP A 181 -15.86 13.83 -2.92
CA ASP A 181 -14.54 13.68 -2.33
C ASP A 181 -13.57 13.00 -3.32
N ILE A 182 -12.32 13.43 -3.28
CA ILE A 182 -11.26 12.86 -4.12
C ILE A 182 -10.25 12.18 -3.21
N VAL A 183 -10.05 10.89 -3.43
CA VAL A 183 -9.00 10.10 -2.77
C VAL A 183 -8.06 9.52 -3.81
N SER A 184 -6.81 9.42 -3.46
CA SER A 184 -5.77 8.96 -4.39
C SER A 184 -4.67 8.19 -3.67
N PHE A 185 -3.84 7.54 -4.43
CA PHE A 185 -2.54 7.02 -4.03
C PHE A 185 -1.58 7.14 -5.22
N TRP A 186 -0.30 6.94 -4.97
CA TRP A 186 0.70 7.05 -6.02
C TRP A 186 1.43 5.74 -6.18
N LEU A 187 1.56 5.32 -7.43
CA LEU A 187 2.46 4.26 -7.83
C LEU A 187 3.58 4.90 -8.67
N LYS A 188 4.75 5.08 -8.04
CA LYS A 188 5.88 5.79 -8.64
C LYS A 188 6.94 4.82 -9.13
N PRO A 189 7.46 4.96 -10.36
CA PRO A 189 8.62 4.20 -10.81
C PRO A 189 9.79 4.35 -9.85
N PHE A 190 10.51 3.27 -9.62
CA PHE A 190 11.65 3.21 -8.71
C PHE A 190 12.77 2.36 -9.34
N GLY A 191 13.96 2.95 -9.44
CA GLY A 191 15.14 2.24 -9.92
C GLY A 191 15.23 2.00 -11.44
N PHE A 192 14.27 2.44 -12.24
CA PHE A 192 14.32 2.25 -13.70
C PHE A 192 15.36 3.13 -14.41
N PHE A 193 15.86 4.16 -13.73
CA PHE A 193 16.85 5.09 -14.26
C PHE A 193 18.04 5.19 -13.33
N ASP A 194 19.25 5.24 -13.90
CA ASP A 194 20.51 5.44 -13.17
C ASP A 194 20.74 6.92 -12.84
N ARG A 195 20.04 7.81 -13.51
CA ARG A 195 20.10 9.27 -13.32
C ARG A 195 18.76 9.92 -13.69
N ASN A 196 18.64 11.21 -13.42
CA ASN A 196 17.46 11.96 -13.84
C ASN A 196 17.36 11.97 -15.39
N PRO A 197 16.30 11.37 -15.99
CA PRO A 197 16.13 11.32 -17.44
C PRO A 197 15.96 12.72 -18.07
N ALA A 198 15.57 13.74 -17.30
CA ALA A 198 15.48 15.11 -17.80
C ALA A 198 16.84 15.72 -18.19
N LEU A 199 17.96 15.13 -17.75
CA LEU A 199 19.29 15.57 -18.17
C LEU A 199 19.57 15.37 -19.67
N ASP A 200 18.81 14.49 -20.31
CA ASP A 200 18.95 14.22 -21.76
C ASP A 200 18.02 15.10 -22.60
N VAL A 201 17.18 15.92 -21.99
CA VAL A 201 16.30 16.85 -22.68
C VAL A 201 17.06 18.14 -23.00
N PRO A 202 17.08 18.62 -24.26
CA PRO A 202 17.69 19.90 -24.59
C PRO A 202 17.05 21.04 -23.78
N PRO A 203 17.83 22.09 -23.41
CA PRO A 203 17.26 23.25 -22.74
C PRO A 203 16.19 23.91 -23.63
N SER A 204 15.07 24.28 -23.01
CA SER A 204 13.93 24.87 -23.73
C SER A 204 14.22 26.28 -24.30
N HIS A 205 15.31 26.90 -23.87
CA HIS A 205 15.81 28.17 -24.39
C HIS A 205 17.31 28.02 -24.66
N PRO A 206 17.78 28.18 -25.90
CA PRO A 206 19.19 28.43 -26.15
C PRO A 206 19.54 29.78 -25.50
N GLY A 207 20.45 29.77 -24.56
CA GLY A 207 20.95 30.96 -23.89
C GLY A 207 21.64 31.93 -24.85
#